data_cf7a08d4dc4f851a02da14842113c82f
#
_entry.id   cf7a08d4dc4f851a02da14842113c82f
#
_cell.length_a   1.000
_cell.length_b   1.000
_cell.length_c   1.000
_cell.angle_alpha   90.00
_cell.angle_beta   90.00
_cell.angle_gamma   90.00
#
_symmetry.space_group_name_H-M   'P 1'
#
loop_
_entity.id
_entity.type
_entity.pdbx_description
1 polymer ?
#
loop_
_entity_poly.entity_id
_entity_poly.type
_entity_poly.pdbx_seq_one_letter_code
_entity_poly.pdbx_strand_id
1 'polypeptide(L)'
;MKSWKMIAFVLCAIFGANASTLLAQEKSAFSSATIDLGVVVKDIEKAAKFYTEAIGFKELKGFDVPADFAGDAGLTAKKALSIRVFVLGEGHGATKIKLMQIEGVKPKKSDNEFIHSQTGFRYLTIIINDTTAAMEQLKKAGVKPIAKTPIMIPESIAKDLYLTIIQDPDGNLIELVGPKK
;
A
#
# COMPACT_ATOMS: atom_id res chain seq x y z
N MET A 1 59.27 -27.23 63.14
CA MET A 1 58.04 -27.97 62.99
C MET A 1 56.98 -26.98 62.44
N LYS A 2 56.71 -27.06 61.17
CA LYS A 2 55.81 -26.09 60.45
C LYS A 2 54.50 -26.77 60.18
N SER A 3 53.40 -26.24 60.74
CA SER A 3 52.03 -26.68 60.48
C SER A 3 51.53 -26.10 59.16
N TRP A 4 51.11 -26.97 58.27
CA TRP A 4 50.51 -26.60 56.96
C TRP A 4 48.99 -26.52 57.10
N LYS A 5 48.45 -25.32 56.96
CA LYS A 5 47.03 -25.12 56.93
C LYS A 5 46.54 -25.31 55.49
N MET A 6 45.74 -26.35 55.26
CA MET A 6 44.98 -26.55 54.01
C MET A 6 43.87 -25.52 53.94
N ILE A 7 43.93 -24.69 52.88
CA ILE A 7 42.80 -23.82 52.51
C ILE A 7 41.95 -24.56 51.51
N ALA A 8 40.73 -24.90 51.94
CA ALA A 8 39.73 -25.49 51.08
C ALA A 8 39.07 -24.38 50.24
N PHE A 9 39.27 -24.44 48.92
CA PHE A 9 38.55 -23.58 47.95
C PHE A 9 37.13 -24.16 47.76
N VAL A 10 36.14 -23.47 48.28
CA VAL A 10 34.71 -23.75 47.95
C VAL A 10 34.41 -23.06 46.61
N LEU A 11 34.26 -23.87 45.55
CA LEU A 11 33.83 -23.43 44.27
C LEU A 11 32.29 -23.26 44.31
N CYS A 12 31.78 -22.04 44.52
CA CYS A 12 30.36 -21.73 44.28
C CYS A 12 30.10 -21.67 42.77
N ALA A 13 29.59 -22.75 42.21
CA ALA A 13 29.00 -22.75 40.89
C ALA A 13 27.68 -21.94 40.87
N ILE A 14 27.75 -20.72 40.39
CA ILE A 14 26.57 -19.90 40.12
C ILE A 14 25.96 -20.43 38.83
N PHE A 15 24.94 -21.30 38.98
CA PHE A 15 24.04 -21.62 37.86
C PHE A 15 23.19 -20.38 37.59
N GLY A 16 23.62 -19.58 36.63
CA GLY A 16 22.81 -18.54 36.03
C GLY A 16 21.66 -19.18 35.24
N ALA A 17 20.51 -19.27 35.85
CA ALA A 17 19.28 -19.59 35.14
C ALA A 17 18.96 -18.43 34.20
N ASN A 18 19.34 -18.56 32.94
CA ASN A 18 18.81 -17.75 31.89
C ASN A 18 17.31 -18.06 31.75
N ALA A 19 16.51 -17.36 32.51
CA ALA A 19 15.08 -17.29 32.26
C ALA A 19 14.89 -16.50 30.96
N SER A 20 14.96 -17.20 29.84
CA SER A 20 14.43 -16.68 28.58
C SER A 20 12.94 -16.46 28.81
N THR A 21 12.57 -15.22 29.13
CA THR A 21 11.19 -14.77 29.06
C THR A 21 10.77 -14.93 27.60
N LEU A 22 10.14 -16.06 27.27
CA LEU A 22 9.30 -16.17 26.08
C LEU A 22 8.19 -15.13 26.28
N LEU A 23 8.42 -13.92 25.75
CA LEU A 23 7.33 -13.00 25.51
C LEU A 23 6.40 -13.74 24.54
N ALA A 24 5.29 -14.24 25.06
CA ALA A 24 4.22 -14.77 24.24
C ALA A 24 3.84 -13.62 23.30
N GLN A 25 4.20 -13.75 22.02
CA GLN A 25 3.82 -12.79 21.00
C GLN A 25 2.29 -12.83 20.97
N GLU A 26 1.66 -11.79 21.49
CA GLU A 26 0.20 -11.69 21.45
C GLU A 26 -0.23 -11.89 20.00
N LYS A 27 -1.12 -12.88 19.80
CA LYS A 27 -1.61 -13.22 18.48
C LYS A 27 -2.37 -12.01 17.93
N SER A 28 -1.78 -11.32 16.97
CA SER A 28 -2.42 -10.17 16.32
C SER A 28 -3.83 -10.52 15.87
N ALA A 29 -4.78 -9.62 16.09
CA ALA A 29 -6.12 -9.73 15.53
C ALA A 29 -6.15 -9.62 13.99
N PHE A 30 -5.05 -9.12 13.41
CA PHE A 30 -4.90 -8.94 11.96
C PHE A 30 -4.16 -10.14 11.38
N SER A 31 -4.78 -10.77 10.36
CA SER A 31 -4.23 -11.96 9.69
C SER A 31 -3.14 -11.62 8.66
N SER A 32 -3.06 -10.37 8.20
CA SER A 32 -2.13 -9.90 7.18
C SER A 32 -1.78 -8.43 7.41
N ALA A 33 -0.57 -8.06 7.01
CA ALA A 33 -0.14 -6.66 6.94
C ALA A 33 -0.57 -5.99 5.61
N THR A 34 -1.16 -6.75 4.68
CA THR A 34 -1.60 -6.24 3.39
C THR A 34 -2.88 -5.43 3.54
N ILE A 35 -2.93 -4.30 2.86
CA ILE A 35 -4.10 -3.43 2.80
C ILE A 35 -4.64 -3.45 1.38
N ASP A 36 -5.92 -3.76 1.22
CA ASP A 36 -6.63 -3.63 -0.05
C ASP A 36 -7.35 -2.28 -0.09
N LEU A 37 -7.36 -1.63 -1.26
CA LEU A 37 -7.98 -0.33 -1.46
C LEU A 37 -9.25 -0.46 -2.29
N GLY A 38 -10.39 0.06 -1.80
CA GLY A 38 -11.61 0.22 -2.57
C GLY A 38 -11.69 1.61 -3.20
N VAL A 39 -11.98 1.68 -4.51
CA VAL A 39 -12.06 2.92 -5.26
C VAL A 39 -13.34 2.94 -6.09
N VAL A 40 -14.19 3.94 -5.85
CA VAL A 40 -15.34 4.22 -6.71
C VAL A 40 -14.86 5.06 -7.88
N VAL A 41 -15.16 4.59 -9.10
CA VAL A 41 -14.72 5.23 -10.33
C VAL A 41 -15.92 5.64 -11.20
N LYS A 42 -15.72 6.69 -11.99
CA LYS A 42 -16.75 7.18 -12.91
C LYS A 42 -16.92 6.28 -14.14
N ASP A 43 -15.80 5.75 -14.62
CA ASP A 43 -15.71 4.92 -15.83
C ASP A 43 -14.75 3.75 -15.55
N ILE A 44 -15.32 2.57 -15.33
CA ILE A 44 -14.61 1.38 -14.90
C ILE A 44 -13.59 0.90 -15.95
N GLU A 45 -13.90 1.07 -17.24
CA GLU A 45 -13.00 0.65 -18.32
C GLU A 45 -11.78 1.56 -18.43
N LYS A 46 -11.98 2.88 -18.31
CA LYS A 46 -10.86 3.83 -18.30
C LYS A 46 -9.97 3.64 -17.09
N ALA A 47 -10.57 3.42 -15.91
CA ALA A 47 -9.81 3.16 -14.70
C ALA A 47 -9.03 1.84 -14.82
N ALA A 48 -9.66 0.74 -15.26
CA ALA A 48 -9.00 -0.54 -15.47
C ALA A 48 -7.81 -0.41 -16.42
N LYS A 49 -8.01 0.24 -17.57
CA LYS A 49 -6.94 0.50 -18.53
C LYS A 49 -5.78 1.29 -17.92
N PHE A 50 -6.07 2.34 -17.16
CA PHE A 50 -5.04 3.12 -16.48
C PHE A 50 -4.23 2.29 -15.51
N TYR A 51 -4.88 1.55 -14.61
CA TYR A 51 -4.17 0.76 -13.60
C TYR A 51 -3.38 -0.40 -14.23
N THR A 52 -3.84 -0.99 -15.33
CA THR A 52 -3.10 -2.05 -16.02
C THR A 52 -1.97 -1.54 -16.90
N GLU A 53 -2.22 -0.56 -17.78
CA GLU A 53 -1.25 -0.12 -18.77
C GLU A 53 -0.26 0.92 -18.23
N ALA A 54 -0.74 1.89 -17.44
CA ALA A 54 0.13 2.96 -16.93
C ALA A 54 0.90 2.55 -15.67
N ILE A 55 0.29 1.74 -14.79
CA ILE A 55 0.91 1.34 -13.51
C ILE A 55 1.46 -0.09 -13.56
N GLY A 56 0.81 -1.01 -14.28
CA GLY A 56 1.23 -2.40 -14.37
C GLY A 56 0.52 -3.35 -13.39
N PHE A 57 -0.66 -2.98 -12.89
CA PHE A 57 -1.51 -3.93 -12.16
C PHE A 57 -1.97 -5.05 -13.09
N LYS A 58 -2.18 -6.23 -12.53
CA LYS A 58 -2.81 -7.37 -13.21
C LYS A 58 -4.24 -7.54 -12.72
N GLU A 59 -5.19 -7.65 -13.63
CA GLU A 59 -6.58 -7.94 -13.27
C GLU A 59 -6.74 -9.38 -12.80
N LEU A 60 -7.48 -9.56 -11.72
CA LEU A 60 -7.87 -10.84 -11.15
C LEU A 60 -9.39 -11.03 -11.31
N LYS A 61 -9.87 -12.23 -10.99
CA LYS A 61 -11.31 -12.50 -10.91
C LYS A 61 -11.95 -11.55 -9.89
N GLY A 62 -12.91 -10.75 -10.34
CA GLY A 62 -13.74 -9.90 -9.51
C GLY A 62 -14.87 -10.67 -8.82
N PHE A 63 -15.75 -9.93 -8.14
CA PHE A 63 -16.91 -10.48 -7.45
C PHE A 63 -18.02 -9.44 -7.32
N ASP A 64 -19.24 -9.93 -7.13
CA ASP A 64 -20.42 -9.08 -6.93
C ASP A 64 -20.85 -9.09 -5.47
N VAL A 65 -21.36 -7.97 -5.00
CA VAL A 65 -21.95 -7.80 -3.66
C VAL A 65 -23.44 -7.51 -3.82
N PRO A 66 -24.33 -8.37 -3.27
CA PRO A 66 -25.78 -8.15 -3.38
C PRO A 66 -26.21 -6.85 -2.69
N ALA A 67 -27.27 -6.22 -3.24
CA ALA A 67 -27.77 -4.93 -2.77
C ALA A 67 -28.17 -4.94 -1.29
N ASP A 68 -28.85 -5.99 -0.83
CA ASP A 68 -29.28 -6.10 0.57
C ASP A 68 -28.08 -6.20 1.49
N PHE A 69 -27.09 -7.06 1.19
CA PHE A 69 -25.87 -7.16 1.97
C PHE A 69 -25.10 -5.83 1.98
N ALA A 70 -24.97 -5.17 0.83
CA ALA A 70 -24.27 -3.88 0.76
C ALA A 70 -24.99 -2.78 1.57
N GLY A 71 -26.31 -2.82 1.63
CA GLY A 71 -27.12 -1.94 2.47
C GLY A 71 -26.97 -2.26 3.95
N ASP A 72 -27.10 -3.51 4.34
CA ASP A 72 -27.01 -3.95 5.74
C ASP A 72 -25.60 -3.73 6.32
N ALA A 73 -24.57 -3.88 5.48
CA ALA A 73 -23.18 -3.57 5.83
C ALA A 73 -22.86 -2.06 5.84
N GLY A 74 -23.83 -1.19 5.48
CA GLY A 74 -23.61 0.26 5.43
C GLY A 74 -22.71 0.75 4.28
N LEU A 75 -22.45 -0.09 3.27
CA LEU A 75 -21.60 0.25 2.14
C LEU A 75 -22.32 1.13 1.11
N THR A 76 -23.58 0.84 0.86
CA THR A 76 -24.40 1.57 -0.11
C THR A 76 -25.83 1.74 0.40
N ALA A 77 -26.60 2.63 -0.23
CA ALA A 77 -28.06 2.73 -0.01
C ALA A 77 -28.79 1.63 -0.83
N LYS A 78 -28.57 0.36 -0.47
CA LYS A 78 -29.14 -0.82 -1.16
C LYS A 78 -28.86 -0.84 -2.67
N LYS A 79 -27.64 -0.52 -3.05
CA LYS A 79 -27.13 -0.68 -4.41
C LYS A 79 -26.19 -1.88 -4.46
N ALA A 80 -26.36 -2.75 -5.43
CA ALA A 80 -25.42 -3.82 -5.69
C ALA A 80 -24.05 -3.26 -6.15
N LEU A 81 -22.97 -3.97 -5.83
CA LEU A 81 -21.62 -3.62 -6.27
C LEU A 81 -21.09 -4.72 -7.18
N SER A 82 -20.58 -4.35 -8.35
CA SER A 82 -19.70 -5.22 -9.13
C SER A 82 -18.28 -4.73 -8.96
N ILE A 83 -17.43 -5.58 -8.44
CA ILE A 83 -16.06 -5.24 -8.03
C ILE A 83 -15.07 -5.92 -8.95
N ARG A 84 -14.27 -5.14 -9.65
CA ARG A 84 -13.09 -5.61 -10.39
C ARG A 84 -11.86 -5.51 -9.50
N VAL A 85 -11.05 -6.55 -9.46
CA VAL A 85 -9.90 -6.66 -8.57
C VAL A 85 -8.61 -6.60 -9.38
N PHE A 86 -7.68 -5.76 -8.96
CA PHE A 86 -6.38 -5.60 -9.60
C PHE A 86 -5.27 -5.75 -8.56
N VAL A 87 -4.21 -6.48 -8.86
CA VAL A 87 -3.08 -6.75 -7.97
C VAL A 87 -1.80 -6.13 -8.52
N LEU A 88 -1.02 -5.49 -7.64
CA LEU A 88 0.32 -5.01 -7.95
C LEU A 88 1.36 -5.94 -7.32
N GLY A 89 2.18 -6.58 -8.17
CA GLY A 89 3.16 -7.56 -7.73
C GLY A 89 2.57 -8.97 -7.60
N GLU A 90 3.25 -9.83 -6.83
CA GLU A 90 2.94 -11.24 -6.69
C GLU A 90 2.93 -11.68 -5.23
N GLY A 91 2.29 -12.83 -4.95
CA GLY A 91 2.23 -13.43 -3.63
C GLY A 91 1.09 -12.91 -2.74
N HIS A 92 0.96 -13.54 -1.57
CA HIS A 92 -0.14 -13.27 -0.63
C HIS A 92 -0.12 -11.87 -0.01
N GLY A 93 1.06 -11.23 0.01
CA GLY A 93 1.25 -9.87 0.54
C GLY A 93 1.05 -8.75 -0.50
N ALA A 94 0.73 -9.09 -1.74
CA ALA A 94 0.57 -8.12 -2.80
C ALA A 94 -0.69 -7.24 -2.58
N THR A 95 -0.51 -5.92 -2.66
CA THR A 95 -1.60 -4.95 -2.52
C THR A 95 -2.59 -5.06 -3.66
N LYS A 96 -3.89 -4.96 -3.37
CA LYS A 96 -4.96 -4.97 -4.36
C LYS A 96 -5.72 -3.66 -4.38
N ILE A 97 -6.13 -3.27 -5.58
CA ILE A 97 -7.12 -2.22 -5.79
C ILE A 97 -8.43 -2.88 -6.26
N LYS A 98 -9.53 -2.49 -5.65
CA LYS A 98 -10.89 -2.94 -5.96
C LYS A 98 -11.63 -1.78 -6.59
N LEU A 99 -11.76 -1.79 -7.92
CA LEU A 99 -12.47 -0.77 -8.67
C LEU A 99 -13.96 -1.11 -8.74
N MET A 100 -14.81 -0.11 -8.56
CA MET A 100 -16.25 -0.27 -8.64
C MET A 100 -16.92 0.94 -9.27
N GLN A 101 -17.80 0.69 -10.22
CA GLN A 101 -18.73 1.67 -10.77
C GLN A 101 -20.14 1.25 -10.38
N ILE A 102 -20.86 2.14 -9.68
CA ILE A 102 -22.17 1.80 -9.14
C ILE A 102 -23.22 2.27 -10.11
N GLU A 103 -24.04 1.35 -10.63
CA GLU A 103 -25.07 1.66 -11.61
C GLU A 103 -26.10 2.65 -11.07
N GLY A 104 -26.46 3.62 -11.91
CA GLY A 104 -27.43 4.67 -11.56
C GLY A 104 -26.94 5.68 -10.52
N VAL A 105 -25.64 5.65 -10.16
CA VAL A 105 -25.03 6.62 -9.25
C VAL A 105 -24.09 7.55 -10.00
N LYS A 106 -24.20 8.86 -9.73
CA LYS A 106 -23.25 9.87 -10.19
C LYS A 106 -22.48 10.38 -8.96
N PRO A 107 -21.33 9.80 -8.63
CA PRO A 107 -20.56 10.21 -7.47
C PRO A 107 -20.05 11.65 -7.65
N LYS A 108 -19.95 12.37 -6.55
CA LYS A 108 -19.28 13.68 -6.56
C LYS A 108 -17.78 13.49 -6.80
N LYS A 109 -17.23 14.32 -7.66
CA LYS A 109 -15.77 14.34 -7.87
C LYS A 109 -15.10 14.88 -6.62
N SER A 110 -14.04 14.21 -6.18
CA SER A 110 -13.16 14.72 -5.11
C SER A 110 -12.39 15.94 -5.59
N ASP A 111 -12.19 16.91 -4.70
CA ASP A 111 -11.25 17.99 -4.93
C ASP A 111 -9.83 17.49 -4.69
N ASN A 112 -9.13 17.22 -5.77
CA ASN A 112 -7.77 16.70 -5.78
C ASN A 112 -6.78 17.70 -6.41
N GLU A 113 -7.08 18.99 -6.38
CA GLU A 113 -6.13 20.02 -6.85
C GLU A 113 -4.85 19.97 -6.02
N PHE A 114 -4.99 19.93 -4.70
CA PHE A 114 -3.88 19.73 -3.76
C PHE A 114 -4.24 18.69 -2.69
N ILE A 115 -3.25 18.12 -2.02
CA ILE A 115 -3.48 17.15 -0.95
C ILE A 115 -4.27 17.73 0.23
N HIS A 116 -4.25 19.05 0.43
CA HIS A 116 -4.97 19.72 1.48
C HIS A 116 -6.33 20.30 1.07
N SER A 117 -6.76 20.09 -0.18
CA SER A 117 -8.06 20.62 -0.66
C SER A 117 -9.26 20.02 0.07
N GLN A 118 -9.14 18.77 0.54
CA GLN A 118 -10.17 18.13 1.37
C GLN A 118 -9.56 17.07 2.30
N THR A 119 -10.33 16.65 3.30
CA THR A 119 -9.96 15.55 4.20
C THR A 119 -10.18 14.18 3.54
N GLY A 120 -9.57 13.12 4.09
CA GLY A 120 -9.70 11.73 3.64
C GLY A 120 -8.40 11.19 3.05
N PHE A 121 -8.47 10.00 2.45
CA PHE A 121 -7.33 9.41 1.73
C PHE A 121 -7.01 10.27 0.52
N ARG A 122 -5.76 10.74 0.39
CA ARG A 122 -5.40 11.75 -0.60
C ARG A 122 -4.57 11.21 -1.75
N TYR A 123 -3.69 10.25 -1.49
CA TYR A 123 -2.82 9.67 -2.52
C TYR A 123 -2.49 8.22 -2.21
N LEU A 124 -2.04 7.54 -3.23
CA LEU A 124 -1.47 6.20 -3.17
C LEU A 124 0.01 6.31 -3.51
N THR A 125 0.90 5.80 -2.65
CA THR A 125 2.33 5.73 -2.94
C THR A 125 2.69 4.34 -3.45
N ILE A 126 3.36 4.29 -4.59
CA ILE A 126 3.89 3.08 -5.20
C ILE A 126 5.41 3.20 -5.29
N ILE A 127 6.11 2.27 -4.69
CA ILE A 127 7.57 2.20 -4.79
C ILE A 127 7.94 1.53 -6.12
N ILE A 128 8.80 2.18 -6.88
CA ILE A 128 9.25 1.72 -8.20
C ILE A 128 10.76 1.48 -8.21
N ASN A 129 11.21 0.62 -9.11
CA ASN A 129 12.63 0.26 -9.22
C ASN A 129 13.44 1.21 -10.10
N ASP A 130 12.77 1.98 -10.97
CA ASP A 130 13.40 2.87 -11.93
C ASP A 130 12.41 3.95 -12.41
N THR A 131 12.70 5.19 -12.08
CA THR A 131 11.90 6.35 -12.50
C THR A 131 11.95 6.56 -14.02
N THR A 132 13.08 6.27 -14.68
CA THR A 132 13.19 6.42 -16.14
C THR A 132 12.25 5.45 -16.86
N ALA A 133 12.29 4.16 -16.48
CA ALA A 133 11.41 3.16 -17.06
C ALA A 133 9.92 3.45 -16.77
N ALA A 134 9.59 3.91 -15.56
CA ALA A 134 8.23 4.32 -15.22
C ALA A 134 7.74 5.48 -16.09
N MET A 135 8.58 6.49 -16.36
CA MET A 135 8.24 7.61 -17.24
C MET A 135 7.97 7.16 -18.68
N GLU A 136 8.72 6.20 -19.18
CA GLU A 136 8.48 5.62 -20.52
C GLU A 136 7.14 4.87 -20.58
N GLN A 137 6.82 4.11 -19.53
CA GLN A 137 5.54 3.40 -19.44
C GLN A 137 4.37 4.38 -19.38
N LEU A 138 4.43 5.41 -18.53
CA LEU A 138 3.42 6.47 -18.46
C LEU A 138 3.22 7.15 -19.82
N LYS A 139 4.32 7.48 -20.51
CA LYS A 139 4.27 8.09 -21.84
C LYS A 139 3.57 7.19 -22.87
N LYS A 140 3.85 5.88 -22.87
CA LYS A 140 3.18 4.91 -23.76
C LYS A 140 1.68 4.82 -23.48
N ALA A 141 1.29 4.92 -22.21
CA ALA A 141 -0.11 4.94 -21.78
C ALA A 141 -0.79 6.31 -21.93
N GLY A 142 -0.08 7.34 -22.43
CA GLY A 142 -0.61 8.69 -22.60
C GLY A 142 -0.80 9.46 -21.28
N VAL A 143 -0.20 9.02 -20.20
CA VAL A 143 -0.28 9.65 -18.88
C VAL A 143 0.87 10.63 -18.70
N LYS A 144 0.57 11.83 -18.22
CA LYS A 144 1.57 12.87 -17.96
C LYS A 144 1.69 13.12 -16.45
N PRO A 145 2.93 13.24 -15.93
CA PRO A 145 3.14 13.74 -14.58
C PRO A 145 2.59 15.14 -14.42
N ILE A 146 2.20 15.48 -13.20
CA ILE A 146 1.77 16.83 -12.84
C ILE A 146 2.93 17.66 -12.29
N ALA A 147 2.79 18.98 -12.34
CA ALA A 147 3.76 19.96 -11.88
C ALA A 147 5.17 19.75 -12.53
N LYS A 148 6.22 19.89 -11.71
CA LYS A 148 7.63 19.72 -12.15
C LYS A 148 8.17 18.31 -11.87
N THR A 149 7.31 17.31 -11.71
CA THR A 149 7.76 15.93 -11.45
C THR A 149 8.14 15.21 -12.77
N PRO A 150 9.09 14.26 -12.77
CA PRO A 150 9.85 13.74 -11.62
C PRO A 150 10.80 14.79 -10.99
N ILE A 151 10.82 14.83 -9.65
CA ILE A 151 11.70 15.70 -8.88
C ILE A 151 12.49 14.87 -7.87
N MET A 152 13.77 15.19 -7.66
CA MET A 152 14.58 14.54 -6.64
C MET A 152 14.04 14.89 -5.25
N ILE A 153 13.85 13.89 -4.41
CA ILE A 153 13.44 14.06 -3.01
C ILE A 153 14.63 14.66 -2.24
N PRO A 154 14.41 15.66 -1.37
CA PRO A 154 15.49 16.21 -0.53
C PRO A 154 16.19 15.11 0.27
N GLU A 155 17.53 15.15 0.33
CA GLU A 155 18.34 14.14 1.05
C GLU A 155 17.97 13.99 2.53
N SER A 156 17.45 15.05 3.14
CA SER A 156 16.94 15.02 4.51
C SER A 156 15.71 14.12 4.70
N ILE A 157 15.02 13.73 3.61
CA ILE A 157 13.85 12.85 3.61
C ILE A 157 14.24 11.47 3.11
N ALA A 158 14.86 11.39 1.91
CA ALA A 158 15.28 10.13 1.31
C ALA A 158 16.39 10.35 0.30
N LYS A 159 17.44 9.54 0.37
CA LYS A 159 18.62 9.67 -0.49
C LYS A 159 18.37 9.01 -1.85
N ASP A 160 18.81 9.68 -2.92
CA ASP A 160 18.84 9.19 -4.30
C ASP A 160 17.47 8.71 -4.85
N LEU A 161 16.37 9.20 -4.30
CA LEU A 161 15.01 8.89 -4.76
C LEU A 161 14.37 10.08 -5.47
N TYR A 162 13.50 9.76 -6.42
CA TYR A 162 12.68 10.70 -7.18
C TYR A 162 11.21 10.47 -6.88
N LEU A 163 10.46 11.56 -6.84
CA LEU A 163 9.01 11.58 -6.71
C LEU A 163 8.41 11.96 -8.06
N THR A 164 7.51 11.13 -8.56
CA THR A 164 6.66 11.45 -9.72
C THR A 164 5.20 11.42 -9.28
N ILE A 165 4.48 12.51 -9.52
CA ILE A 165 3.05 12.58 -9.22
C ILE A 165 2.25 12.51 -10.50
N ILE A 166 1.26 11.63 -10.53
CA ILE A 166 0.29 11.48 -11.62
C ILE A 166 -1.13 11.48 -11.07
N GLN A 167 -2.11 11.55 -11.95
CA GLN A 167 -3.52 11.38 -11.62
C GLN A 167 -4.12 10.23 -12.40
N ASP A 168 -4.99 9.46 -11.75
CA ASP A 168 -5.83 8.49 -12.43
C ASP A 168 -6.97 9.21 -13.21
N PRO A 169 -7.81 8.50 -13.99
CA PRO A 169 -8.89 9.11 -14.78
C PRO A 169 -9.92 9.92 -13.98
N ASP A 170 -10.05 9.65 -12.68
CA ASP A 170 -10.95 10.37 -11.78
C ASP A 170 -10.24 11.50 -11.01
N GLY A 171 -8.93 11.67 -11.22
CA GLY A 171 -8.09 12.70 -10.62
C GLY A 171 -7.51 12.31 -9.27
N ASN A 172 -7.55 11.03 -8.86
CA ASN A 172 -6.89 10.58 -7.66
C ASN A 172 -5.36 10.67 -7.83
N LEU A 173 -4.68 11.18 -6.79
CA LEU A 173 -3.24 11.36 -6.84
C LEU A 173 -2.52 10.04 -6.60
N ILE A 174 -1.51 9.78 -7.41
CA ILE A 174 -0.62 8.62 -7.27
C ILE A 174 0.82 9.12 -7.29
N GLU A 175 1.57 8.73 -6.28
CA GLU A 175 2.99 8.95 -6.15
C GLU A 175 3.75 7.71 -6.62
N LEU A 176 4.69 7.89 -7.53
CA LEU A 176 5.68 6.88 -7.87
C LEU A 176 7.01 7.33 -7.27
N VAL A 177 7.56 6.52 -6.37
CA VAL A 177 8.81 6.84 -5.65
C VAL A 177 9.86 5.79 -5.95
N GLY A 178 11.00 6.20 -6.47
CA GLY A 178 12.10 5.31 -6.78
C GLY A 178 13.35 6.01 -7.29
N PRO A 179 14.45 5.24 -7.47
CA PRO A 179 15.69 5.76 -8.02
C PRO A 179 15.52 6.09 -9.51
N LYS A 180 16.38 6.94 -10.03
CA LYS A 180 16.52 7.21 -11.45
C LYS A 180 17.75 6.45 -11.96
N LYS A 181 17.52 5.51 -12.86
CA LYS A 181 18.57 4.75 -13.54
C LYS A 181 18.77 5.23 -14.97
#